data_37e1a1bd6ea6467e9835bac6bd6bb1ae
#
_entry.id   37e1a1bd6ea6467e9835bac6bd6bb1ae
#
_cell.length_a   1.000
_cell.length_b   1.000
_cell.length_c   1.000
_cell.angle_alpha   90.00
_cell.angle_beta   90.00
_cell.angle_gamma   90.00
#
_symmetry.space_group_name_H-M   'P 1'
#
loop_
_entity.id
_entity.type
_entity.pdbx_description
1 polymer ?
#
loop_
_entity_poly.entity_id
_entity_poly.type
_entity_poly.pdbx_seq_one_letter_code
_entity_poly.pdbx_strand_id
1 'polypeptide(L)'
;MRFLRAFLTAVTAALALASTQGHTQKLPPTSRAVFKCEAAGKTVYSDSPCLGAQKVDIEPTRGLNKTSGNELIGNDVRREQQREMFANAVRPITGMDAKQLDVQGRRMKLTSDAQRECRSLDAEIPAAENREKRAKQQALADVLVQLLRMRRRFVELGC
;
A
#
# COMPACT_ATOMS: atom_id res chain seq x y z
N MET A 1 51.15 3.30 27.95
CA MET A 1 50.10 2.28 27.87
C MET A 1 48.69 2.77 28.29
N ARG A 2 48.52 3.82 29.06
CA ARG A 2 47.22 4.34 29.49
C ARG A 2 46.49 5.10 28.38
N PHE A 3 47.18 5.79 27.49
CA PHE A 3 46.56 6.56 26.36
C PHE A 3 46.01 5.66 25.26
N LEU A 4 46.59 4.50 25.03
CA LEU A 4 46.13 3.56 24.00
C LEU A 4 44.78 2.89 24.37
N ARG A 5 44.52 2.68 25.66
CA ARG A 5 43.24 2.12 26.15
C ARG A 5 42.09 3.13 26.07
N ALA A 6 42.37 4.41 26.28
CA ALA A 6 41.34 5.46 26.16
C ALA A 6 40.90 5.67 24.73
N PHE A 7 41.78 5.51 23.74
CA PHE A 7 41.41 5.62 22.32
C PHE A 7 40.59 4.42 21.84
N LEU A 8 40.87 3.20 22.30
CA LEU A 8 40.09 2.02 21.93
C LEU A 8 38.66 2.08 22.46
N THR A 9 38.44 2.60 23.66
CA THR A 9 37.07 2.70 24.23
C THR A 9 36.24 3.79 23.57
N ALA A 10 36.82 4.88 23.08
CA ALA A 10 36.16 5.92 22.36
C ALA A 10 35.68 5.48 20.95
N VAL A 11 36.46 4.66 20.26
CA VAL A 11 36.14 4.15 18.93
C VAL A 11 35.00 3.13 18.99
N THR A 12 34.93 2.27 20.02
CA THR A 12 33.86 1.29 20.17
C THR A 12 32.52 1.94 20.53
N ALA A 13 32.52 3.04 21.28
CA ALA A 13 31.31 3.78 21.59
C ALA A 13 30.70 4.52 20.36
N ALA A 14 31.58 5.00 19.46
CA ALA A 14 31.12 5.69 18.23
C ALA A 14 30.50 4.72 17.20
N LEU A 15 30.92 3.47 17.13
CA LEU A 15 30.35 2.47 16.22
C LEU A 15 28.95 1.97 16.64
N ALA A 16 28.65 2.04 17.94
CA ALA A 16 27.35 1.57 18.46
C ALA A 16 26.18 2.51 18.16
N LEU A 17 26.42 3.78 17.84
CA LEU A 17 25.40 4.80 17.55
C LEU A 17 25.01 4.88 16.08
N ALA A 18 25.71 4.17 15.19
CA ALA A 18 25.44 4.23 13.74
C ALA A 18 24.37 3.22 13.25
N SER A 19 23.78 2.41 14.12
CA SER A 19 22.99 1.23 13.71
C SER A 19 21.47 1.38 13.77
N THR A 20 20.90 2.56 14.03
CA THR A 20 19.45 2.73 14.16
C THR A 20 18.84 3.67 13.11
N GLN A 21 19.21 3.53 11.85
CA GLN A 21 18.35 4.02 10.79
C GLN A 21 17.30 2.94 10.50
N GLY A 22 16.28 2.90 11.34
CA GLY A 22 15.06 2.18 11.05
C GLY A 22 14.48 2.71 9.73
N HIS A 23 14.58 1.92 8.67
CA HIS A 23 13.91 2.20 7.41
C HIS A 23 12.40 2.12 7.70
N THR A 24 11.77 3.25 7.93
CA THR A 24 10.31 3.34 7.91
C THR A 24 9.85 2.98 6.49
N GLN A 25 9.48 1.73 6.27
CA GLN A 25 8.86 1.31 5.03
C GLN A 25 7.52 2.02 4.94
N LYS A 26 7.45 3.01 4.05
CA LYS A 26 6.20 3.69 3.71
C LYS A 26 5.30 2.67 3.01
N LEU A 27 4.31 2.13 3.73
CA LEU A 27 3.34 1.21 3.15
C LEU A 27 2.56 1.93 2.04
N PRO A 28 2.30 1.24 0.91
CA PRO A 28 1.54 1.81 -0.18
C PRO A 28 0.10 2.09 0.25
N PRO A 29 -0.56 3.05 -0.40
CA PRO A 29 -1.97 3.30 -0.18
C PRO A 29 -2.80 2.06 -0.51
N THR A 30 -3.87 1.90 0.20
CA THR A 30 -4.79 0.78 0.33
C THR A 30 -5.15 -0.05 -0.88
N SER A 31 -5.33 -1.36 -0.68
CA SER A 31 -5.44 -2.41 -1.68
C SER A 31 -6.84 -2.68 -2.25
N ARG A 32 -7.88 -1.94 -1.90
CA ARG A 32 -9.16 -2.00 -2.63
C ARG A 32 -9.18 -0.93 -3.69
N ALA A 33 -8.36 -1.13 -4.73
CA ALA A 33 -8.41 -0.30 -5.91
C ALA A 33 -9.61 -0.74 -6.75
N VAL A 34 -10.50 0.19 -7.05
CA VAL A 34 -11.48 0.02 -8.12
C VAL A 34 -10.84 0.54 -9.40
N PHE A 35 -10.98 -0.23 -10.47
CA PHE A 35 -10.43 0.10 -11.77
C PHE A 35 -11.56 0.53 -12.70
N LYS A 36 -11.39 1.68 -13.33
CA LYS A 36 -12.20 2.12 -14.46
C LYS A 36 -11.64 1.50 -15.72
N CYS A 37 -12.43 0.68 -16.39
CA CYS A 37 -12.11 -0.02 -17.62
C CYS A 37 -12.99 0.47 -18.75
N GLU A 38 -12.48 0.48 -19.98
CA GLU A 38 -13.29 0.70 -21.17
C GLU A 38 -13.46 -0.62 -21.93
N ALA A 39 -14.69 -1.07 -22.10
CA ALA A 39 -15.04 -2.28 -22.85
C ALA A 39 -16.11 -1.95 -23.89
N ALA A 40 -15.81 -2.15 -25.16
CA ALA A 40 -16.73 -1.89 -26.28
C ALA A 40 -17.38 -0.48 -26.24
N GLY A 41 -16.60 0.55 -25.93
CA GLY A 41 -17.07 1.94 -25.84
C GLY A 41 -17.89 2.27 -24.59
N LYS A 42 -17.98 1.33 -23.63
CA LYS A 42 -18.66 1.54 -22.34
C LYS A 42 -17.66 1.55 -21.19
N THR A 43 -17.87 2.45 -20.24
CA THR A 43 -17.11 2.47 -18.98
C THR A 43 -17.67 1.41 -18.03
N VAL A 44 -16.79 0.53 -17.56
CA VAL A 44 -17.10 -0.51 -16.55
C VAL A 44 -16.18 -0.32 -15.37
N TYR A 45 -16.70 -0.40 -14.14
CA TYR A 45 -15.92 -0.38 -12.90
C TYR A 45 -15.78 -1.81 -12.37
N SER A 46 -14.56 -2.20 -12.03
CA SER A 46 -14.24 -3.56 -11.58
C SER A 46 -13.15 -3.52 -10.48
N ASP A 47 -13.13 -4.53 -9.63
CA ASP A 47 -12.03 -4.83 -8.71
C ASP A 47 -10.85 -5.53 -9.40
N SER A 48 -11.11 -6.05 -10.62
CA SER A 48 -10.11 -6.71 -11.45
C SER A 48 -9.53 -5.73 -12.48
N PRO A 49 -8.19 -5.60 -12.57
CA PRO A 49 -7.56 -4.69 -13.52
C PRO A 49 -7.68 -5.18 -14.96
N CYS A 50 -7.98 -4.27 -15.88
CA CYS A 50 -7.97 -4.47 -17.34
C CYS A 50 -6.79 -3.76 -17.99
N LEU A 51 -6.59 -3.96 -19.29
CA LEU A 51 -5.59 -3.22 -20.07
C LEU A 51 -5.98 -1.74 -20.14
N GLY A 52 -5.06 -0.84 -19.82
CA GLY A 52 -5.33 0.61 -19.77
C GLY A 52 -6.23 1.04 -18.60
N ALA A 53 -6.42 0.18 -17.60
CA ALA A 53 -7.23 0.49 -16.43
C ALA A 53 -6.76 1.75 -15.70
N GLN A 54 -7.67 2.65 -15.42
CA GLN A 54 -7.44 3.78 -14.53
C GLN A 54 -7.84 3.41 -13.11
N LYS A 55 -6.91 3.58 -12.16
CA LYS A 55 -7.23 3.38 -10.74
C LYS A 55 -8.12 4.52 -10.26
N VAL A 56 -9.27 4.17 -9.65
CA VAL A 56 -10.21 5.12 -9.06
C VAL A 56 -10.11 5.03 -7.54
N ASP A 57 -9.89 6.17 -6.90
CA ASP A 57 -9.93 6.26 -5.45
C ASP A 57 -11.37 6.55 -5.03
N ILE A 58 -11.95 5.62 -4.26
CA ILE A 58 -13.35 5.73 -3.82
C ILE A 58 -13.32 5.91 -2.30
N GLU A 59 -13.82 7.04 -1.84
CA GLU A 59 -14.08 7.21 -0.42
C GLU A 59 -15.33 6.43 -0.01
N PRO A 60 -15.26 5.61 1.04
CA PRO A 60 -16.42 4.88 1.54
C PRO A 60 -17.46 5.87 2.09
N THR A 61 -18.71 5.74 1.65
CA THR A 61 -19.83 6.58 2.07
C THR A 61 -20.37 6.28 3.47
N ARG A 62 -19.64 5.54 4.28
CA ARG A 62 -19.82 5.25 5.71
C ARG A 62 -21.29 5.14 6.17
N GLY A 63 -22.10 4.37 5.43
CA GLY A 63 -23.44 4.05 5.88
C GLY A 63 -24.44 5.21 5.96
N LEU A 64 -24.22 6.28 5.20
CA LEU A 64 -25.24 7.31 5.05
C LEU A 64 -26.46 6.79 4.30
N ASN A 65 -27.62 6.95 4.90
CA ASN A 65 -28.89 6.70 4.22
C ASN A 65 -29.06 7.77 3.12
N LYS A 66 -29.11 7.33 1.85
CA LYS A 66 -29.22 8.24 0.71
C LYS A 66 -30.49 9.09 0.72
N THR A 67 -31.54 8.63 1.41
CA THR A 67 -32.86 9.29 1.44
C THR A 67 -32.96 10.29 2.59
N SER A 68 -32.40 9.98 3.76
CA SER A 68 -32.51 10.82 4.96
C SER A 68 -31.26 11.59 5.31
N GLY A 69 -30.10 11.26 4.71
CA GLY A 69 -28.81 11.81 5.07
C GLY A 69 -28.30 11.42 6.47
N ASN A 70 -29.07 10.61 7.20
CA ASN A 70 -28.71 10.18 8.54
C ASN A 70 -27.74 9.01 8.50
N GLU A 71 -26.79 8.97 9.45
CA GLU A 71 -25.83 7.90 9.59
C GLU A 71 -26.53 6.60 10.04
N LEU A 72 -26.37 5.53 9.23
CA LEU A 72 -26.82 4.19 9.59
C LEU A 72 -25.73 3.51 10.42
N ILE A 73 -25.95 3.42 11.73
CA ILE A 73 -24.99 2.76 12.65
C ILE A 73 -25.26 1.25 12.67
N GLY A 74 -24.79 0.55 11.65
CA GLY A 74 -24.76 -0.92 11.61
C GLY A 74 -23.55 -1.50 12.35
N ASN A 75 -23.54 -2.84 12.54
CA ASN A 75 -22.41 -3.52 13.20
C ASN A 75 -21.10 -3.44 12.38
N ASP A 76 -21.18 -3.32 11.08
CA ASP A 76 -20.08 -3.09 10.14
C ASP A 76 -19.46 -1.70 10.34
N VAL A 77 -20.26 -0.64 10.43
CA VAL A 77 -19.82 0.73 10.70
C VAL A 77 -19.16 0.80 12.09
N ARG A 78 -19.76 0.18 13.12
CA ARG A 78 -19.14 0.14 14.46
C ARG A 78 -17.78 -0.56 14.45
N ARG A 79 -17.63 -1.66 13.71
CA ARG A 79 -16.35 -2.35 13.56
C ARG A 79 -15.32 -1.50 12.82
N GLU A 80 -15.73 -0.74 11.82
CA GLU A 80 -14.87 0.19 11.10
C GLU A 80 -14.39 1.31 12.03
N GLN A 81 -15.29 1.95 12.77
CA GLN A 81 -14.95 2.97 13.77
C GLN A 81 -13.99 2.44 14.84
N GLN A 82 -14.21 1.21 15.35
CA GLN A 82 -13.29 0.59 16.32
C GLN A 82 -11.90 0.37 15.72
N ARG A 83 -11.79 -0.07 14.44
CA ARG A 83 -10.51 -0.22 13.76
C ARG A 83 -9.80 1.12 13.58
N GLU A 84 -10.54 2.16 13.23
CA GLU A 84 -9.98 3.51 13.11
C GLU A 84 -9.49 4.05 14.45
N MET A 85 -10.27 3.88 15.53
CA MET A 85 -9.84 4.27 16.88
C MET A 85 -8.58 3.52 17.30
N PHE A 86 -8.52 2.21 17.08
CA PHE A 86 -7.32 1.42 17.35
C PHE A 86 -6.12 1.90 16.54
N ALA A 87 -6.30 2.12 15.23
CA ALA A 87 -5.25 2.59 14.35
C ALA A 87 -4.70 3.95 14.78
N ASN A 88 -5.58 4.86 15.16
CA ASN A 88 -5.18 6.18 15.68
C ASN A 88 -4.41 6.07 17.00
N ALA A 89 -4.80 5.15 17.89
CA ALA A 89 -4.10 4.92 19.15
C ALA A 89 -2.69 4.36 18.94
N VAL A 90 -2.47 3.48 17.96
CA VAL A 90 -1.16 2.88 17.68
C VAL A 90 -0.35 3.65 16.64
N ARG A 91 -0.93 4.64 15.99
CA ARG A 91 -0.28 5.44 14.94
C ARG A 91 1.04 6.11 15.40
N PRO A 92 1.17 6.65 16.62
CA PRO A 92 2.44 7.24 17.06
C PRO A 92 3.61 6.23 17.05
N ILE A 93 3.31 4.95 17.20
CA ILE A 93 4.31 3.86 17.24
C ILE A 93 4.51 3.26 15.85
N THR A 94 3.43 3.03 15.11
CA THR A 94 3.47 2.32 13.81
C THR A 94 3.62 3.24 12.62
N GLY A 95 3.23 4.51 12.73
CA GLY A 95 3.12 5.45 11.61
C GLY A 95 2.01 5.12 10.60
N MET A 96 1.20 4.08 10.86
CA MET A 96 0.21 3.54 9.92
C MET A 96 -1.19 4.06 10.21
N ASP A 97 -1.97 4.31 9.15
CA ASP A 97 -3.41 4.52 9.24
C ASP A 97 -4.19 3.19 9.32
N ALA A 98 -5.52 3.25 9.51
CA ALA A 98 -6.36 2.06 9.65
C ALA A 98 -6.29 1.14 8.43
N LYS A 99 -6.25 1.72 7.23
CA LYS A 99 -6.20 0.97 5.98
C LYS A 99 -4.83 0.29 5.82
N GLN A 100 -3.74 0.97 6.17
CA GLN A 100 -2.38 0.42 6.14
C GLN A 100 -2.22 -0.73 7.14
N LEU A 101 -2.79 -0.61 8.34
CA LEU A 101 -2.81 -1.70 9.33
C LEU A 101 -3.59 -2.91 8.84
N ASP A 102 -4.73 -2.72 8.16
CA ASP A 102 -5.48 -3.82 7.56
C ASP A 102 -4.68 -4.54 6.46
N VAL A 103 -3.97 -3.78 5.60
CA VAL A 103 -3.07 -4.36 4.58
C VAL A 103 -1.97 -5.16 5.25
N GLN A 104 -1.32 -4.59 6.26
CA GLN A 104 -0.26 -5.27 7.00
C GLN A 104 -0.78 -6.56 7.66
N GLY A 105 -1.96 -6.49 8.31
CA GLY A 105 -2.58 -7.66 8.94
C GLY A 105 -2.92 -8.78 7.94
N ARG A 106 -3.36 -8.45 6.73
CA ARG A 106 -3.56 -9.44 5.67
C ARG A 106 -2.25 -10.06 5.20
N ARG A 107 -1.23 -9.24 4.98
CA ARG A 107 0.10 -9.68 4.52
C ARG A 107 0.80 -10.59 5.51
N MET A 108 0.60 -10.40 6.80
CA MET A 108 1.14 -11.30 7.82
C MET A 108 0.65 -12.75 7.70
N LYS A 109 -0.49 -12.97 7.04
CA LYS A 109 -1.05 -14.31 6.78
C LYS A 109 -0.52 -14.96 5.50
N LEU A 110 0.21 -14.22 4.69
CA LEU A 110 0.80 -14.71 3.44
C LEU A 110 2.09 -15.47 3.73
N THR A 111 2.49 -16.33 2.80
CA THR A 111 3.80 -16.98 2.84
C THR A 111 4.91 -15.93 2.75
N SER A 112 6.10 -16.25 3.23
CA SER A 112 7.26 -15.34 3.17
C SER A 112 7.62 -14.93 1.74
N ASP A 113 7.40 -15.82 0.77
CA ASP A 113 7.64 -15.55 -0.65
C ASP A 113 6.62 -14.54 -1.19
N ALA A 114 5.34 -14.77 -0.92
CA ALA A 114 4.26 -13.84 -1.29
C ALA A 114 4.46 -12.47 -0.63
N GLN A 115 4.88 -12.42 0.63
CA GLN A 115 5.19 -11.14 1.29
C GLN A 115 6.35 -10.39 0.62
N ARG A 116 7.38 -11.11 0.17
CA ARG A 116 8.50 -10.49 -0.58
C ARG A 116 8.03 -9.96 -1.93
N GLU A 117 7.23 -10.76 -2.64
CA GLU A 117 6.68 -10.37 -3.94
C GLU A 117 5.75 -9.16 -3.81
N CYS A 118 4.87 -9.11 -2.79
CA CYS A 118 4.06 -7.93 -2.51
C CYS A 118 4.91 -6.68 -2.33
N ARG A 119 6.02 -6.76 -1.58
CA ARG A 119 6.93 -5.61 -1.38
C ARG A 119 7.60 -5.16 -2.68
N SER A 120 7.98 -6.09 -3.56
CA SER A 120 8.52 -5.75 -4.88
C SER A 120 7.47 -5.02 -5.73
N LEU A 121 6.25 -5.57 -5.80
CA LEU A 121 5.13 -4.99 -6.54
C LEU A 121 4.71 -3.60 -6.00
N ASP A 122 4.83 -3.35 -4.70
CA ASP A 122 4.59 -2.03 -4.09
C ASP A 122 5.49 -0.93 -4.67
N ALA A 123 6.71 -1.28 -5.05
CA ALA A 123 7.65 -0.35 -5.68
C ALA A 123 7.49 -0.32 -7.21
N GLU A 124 7.26 -1.47 -7.83
CA GLU A 124 7.23 -1.63 -9.29
C GLU A 124 5.97 -1.04 -9.92
N ILE A 125 4.79 -1.20 -9.29
CA ILE A 125 3.53 -0.69 -9.82
C ILE A 125 3.54 0.84 -9.94
N PRO A 126 3.87 1.63 -8.89
CA PRO A 126 3.95 3.08 -9.02
C PRO A 126 5.03 3.55 -10.01
N ALA A 127 6.16 2.83 -10.10
CA ALA A 127 7.19 3.12 -11.07
C ALA A 127 6.69 2.91 -12.52
N ALA A 128 5.91 1.84 -12.74
CA ALA A 128 5.29 1.58 -14.05
C ALA A 128 4.17 2.59 -14.38
N GLU A 129 3.37 3.00 -13.41
CA GLU A 129 2.37 4.07 -13.57
C GLU A 129 3.02 5.41 -13.95
N ASN A 130 4.18 5.72 -13.38
CA ASN A 130 4.95 6.89 -13.77
C ASN A 130 5.55 6.76 -15.18
N ARG A 131 5.93 5.55 -15.61
CA ARG A 131 6.35 5.30 -17.01
C ARG A 131 5.18 5.45 -17.97
N GLU A 132 4.00 4.92 -17.63
CA GLU A 132 2.77 5.05 -18.41
C GLU A 132 2.48 6.51 -18.77
N LYS A 133 2.56 7.42 -17.78
CA LYS A 133 2.31 8.86 -17.98
C LYS A 133 3.28 9.54 -18.98
N ARG A 134 4.46 8.95 -19.19
CA ARG A 134 5.52 9.51 -20.04
C ARG A 134 5.66 8.76 -21.37
N ALA A 135 5.17 7.54 -21.46
CA ALA A 135 5.32 6.68 -22.62
C ALA A 135 4.38 7.13 -23.77
N LYS A 136 4.83 6.91 -25.01
CA LYS A 136 4.06 7.21 -26.23
C LYS A 136 4.15 6.03 -27.19
N GLN A 137 3.12 5.88 -28.01
CA GLN A 137 3.05 4.88 -29.09
C GLN A 137 3.35 3.44 -28.59
N GLN A 138 4.29 2.75 -29.24
CA GLN A 138 4.64 1.35 -28.93
C GLN A 138 5.11 1.18 -27.50
N ALA A 139 5.92 2.09 -26.97
CA ALA A 139 6.37 2.04 -25.58
C ALA A 139 5.21 2.11 -24.58
N LEU A 140 4.14 2.82 -24.89
CA LEU A 140 2.94 2.85 -24.07
C LEU A 140 2.25 1.48 -24.03
N ALA A 141 2.10 0.81 -25.17
CA ALA A 141 1.48 -0.51 -25.24
C ALA A 141 2.23 -1.54 -24.37
N ASP A 142 3.55 -1.54 -24.43
CA ASP A 142 4.39 -2.44 -23.62
C ASP A 142 4.25 -2.16 -22.11
N VAL A 143 4.25 -0.89 -21.72
CA VAL A 143 4.05 -0.48 -20.31
C VAL A 143 2.67 -0.90 -19.81
N LEU A 144 1.60 -0.74 -20.60
CA LEU A 144 0.24 -1.13 -20.24
C LEU A 144 0.13 -2.65 -19.99
N VAL A 145 0.76 -3.45 -20.85
CA VAL A 145 0.79 -4.92 -20.69
C VAL A 145 1.55 -5.31 -19.42
N GLN A 146 2.71 -4.68 -19.18
CA GLN A 146 3.50 -4.94 -17.98
C GLN A 146 2.71 -4.56 -16.71
N LEU A 147 2.10 -3.38 -16.69
CA LEU A 147 1.30 -2.87 -15.57
C LEU A 147 0.10 -3.79 -15.28
N LEU A 148 -0.58 -4.27 -16.33
CA LEU A 148 -1.68 -5.23 -16.16
C LEU A 148 -1.22 -6.51 -15.49
N ARG A 149 -0.07 -7.08 -15.89
CA ARG A 149 0.50 -8.30 -15.27
C ARG A 149 0.80 -8.08 -13.79
N MET A 150 1.46 -6.98 -13.44
CA MET A 150 1.81 -6.65 -12.06
C MET A 150 0.56 -6.44 -11.19
N ARG A 151 -0.45 -5.72 -11.68
CA ARG A 151 -1.70 -5.49 -10.96
C ARG A 151 -2.50 -6.78 -10.75
N ARG A 152 -2.57 -7.66 -11.77
CA ARG A 152 -3.20 -8.99 -11.62
C ARG A 152 -2.48 -9.82 -10.57
N ARG A 153 -1.17 -9.88 -10.65
CA ARG A 153 -0.36 -10.62 -9.68
C ARG A 153 -0.52 -10.11 -8.26
N PHE A 154 -0.61 -8.79 -8.09
CA PHE A 154 -0.88 -8.15 -6.82
C PHE A 154 -2.23 -8.58 -6.20
N VAL A 155 -3.28 -8.63 -7.02
CA VAL A 155 -4.62 -9.08 -6.60
C VAL A 155 -4.63 -10.58 -6.29
N GLU A 156 -4.00 -11.42 -7.13
CA GLU A 156 -3.91 -12.87 -6.94
C GLU A 156 -3.21 -13.24 -5.63
N LEU A 157 -2.13 -12.54 -5.29
CA LEU A 157 -1.40 -12.76 -4.04
C LEU A 157 -2.18 -12.28 -2.80
N GLY A 158 -3.17 -11.42 -2.97
CA GLY A 158 -3.90 -10.80 -1.86
C GLY A 158 -3.10 -9.69 -1.16
N CYS A 159 -2.16 -9.07 -1.89
CA CYS A 159 -1.38 -7.95 -1.36
C CYS A 159 -2.28 -6.81 -0.89
#